data_3da3e7cafb1e539c1394f1405d94a55b
#
_entry.id   3da3e7cafb1e539c1394f1405d94a55b
#
_cell.length_a   1.000
_cell.length_b   1.000
_cell.length_c   1.000
_cell.angle_alpha   90.00
_cell.angle_beta   90.00
_cell.angle_gamma   90.00
#
_symmetry.space_group_name_H-M   'P 1'
#
loop_
_entity.id
_entity.type
_entity.pdbx_description
1 polymer ?
#
loop_
_entity_poly.entity_id
_entity_poly.type
_entity_poly.pdbx_seq_one_letter_code
_entity_poly.pdbx_strand_id
1 'polypeptide(L)'
;NGIEVYKTAQAQVPSGGIGATINILTARPFNYEGVVANAGMKAVSDQSEPFDNSITPELSGIFSYTNPDKTFGVSLSASQQKRKGGSVQATENYWNVQPWTGTMPGNPNVVNAPAVGDLYARPNDLRYAFSEFERERVNGQAVVQFAPTDSLTLTLDYTYSTNEITENRGEQAMWLQNSNYTDIEFDTSGAVAVPVYIREIAGTKDFGLEQQRSMQKYKLGSLGFNAAWDVNDNFRLTFDAHNSKNESRPNDPLTGGGSIFMSIAGTNN
;
A
#
# COMPACT_ATOMS: atom_id res chain seq x y z
N ASN A 1 18.23 4.10 -15.12
CA ASN A 1 17.30 3.31 -14.31
C ASN A 1 16.51 2.41 -15.25
N GLY A 2 16.33 1.15 -14.88
CA GLY A 2 15.55 0.16 -15.61
C GLY A 2 14.78 -0.75 -14.67
N ILE A 3 13.88 -1.52 -15.26
CA ILE A 3 13.13 -2.55 -14.54
C ILE A 3 13.25 -3.84 -15.36
N GLU A 4 13.66 -4.90 -14.70
CA GLU A 4 13.70 -6.25 -15.25
C GLU A 4 12.61 -7.09 -14.56
N VAL A 5 11.82 -7.81 -15.35
CA VAL A 5 10.75 -8.66 -14.84
C VAL A 5 11.05 -10.10 -15.23
N TYR A 6 11.34 -10.93 -14.26
CA TYR A 6 11.59 -12.36 -14.43
C TYR A 6 10.29 -13.12 -14.13
N LYS A 7 9.60 -13.56 -15.17
CA LYS A 7 8.35 -14.32 -15.09
C LYS A 7 8.55 -15.82 -14.81
N THR A 8 9.76 -16.30 -14.98
CA THR A 8 10.17 -17.68 -14.72
C THR A 8 11.38 -17.72 -13.82
N ALA A 9 11.54 -18.78 -13.05
CA ALA A 9 12.71 -18.97 -12.21
C ALA A 9 13.98 -19.00 -13.06
N GLN A 10 15.01 -18.30 -12.62
CA GLN A 10 16.36 -18.29 -13.20
C GLN A 10 17.37 -18.53 -12.08
N ALA A 11 18.45 -19.27 -12.36
CA ALA A 11 19.44 -19.65 -11.35
C ALA A 11 20.14 -18.45 -10.69
N GLN A 12 20.23 -17.32 -11.38
CA GLN A 12 20.86 -16.08 -10.90
C GLN A 12 19.92 -15.16 -10.11
N VAL A 13 18.63 -15.49 -10.04
CA VAL A 13 17.63 -14.67 -9.36
C VAL A 13 17.21 -15.37 -8.06
N PRO A 14 17.24 -14.69 -6.90
CA PRO A 14 16.81 -15.28 -5.64
C PRO A 14 15.39 -15.87 -5.74
N SER A 15 15.20 -17.05 -5.19
CA SER A 15 13.90 -17.70 -5.11
C SER A 15 13.01 -17.01 -4.05
N GLY A 16 11.70 -16.98 -4.27
CA GLY A 16 10.73 -16.45 -3.29
C GLY A 16 9.53 -15.72 -3.89
N GLY A 17 9.55 -15.40 -5.18
CA GLY A 17 8.40 -14.82 -5.87
C GLY A 17 7.38 -15.87 -6.29
N ILE A 18 6.09 -15.65 -5.98
CA ILE A 18 5.01 -16.58 -6.39
C ILE A 18 4.61 -16.38 -7.86
N GLY A 19 4.74 -15.16 -8.40
CA GLY A 19 4.31 -14.84 -9.76
C GLY A 19 5.42 -14.30 -10.66
N ALA A 20 6.29 -13.47 -10.12
CA ALA A 20 7.44 -12.89 -10.84
C ALA A 20 8.45 -12.29 -9.84
N THR A 21 9.70 -12.13 -10.27
CA THR A 21 10.68 -11.29 -9.57
C THR A 21 10.90 -10.02 -10.36
N ILE A 22 10.80 -8.87 -9.68
CA ILE A 22 11.04 -7.55 -10.26
C ILE A 22 12.38 -7.05 -9.74
N ASN A 23 13.32 -6.82 -10.64
CA ASN A 23 14.62 -6.22 -10.34
C ASN A 23 14.63 -4.75 -10.80
N ILE A 24 14.91 -3.84 -9.89
CA ILE A 24 15.03 -2.41 -10.18
C ILE A 24 16.50 -2.07 -10.35
N LEU A 25 16.86 -1.69 -11.56
CA LEU A 25 18.21 -1.25 -11.88
C LEU A 25 18.37 0.22 -11.49
N THR A 26 19.15 0.47 -10.46
CA THR A 26 19.46 1.84 -10.01
C THR A 26 20.62 2.42 -10.79
N ALA A 27 20.72 3.76 -10.81
CA ALA A 27 21.80 4.45 -11.44
C ALA A 27 23.14 4.14 -10.74
N ARG A 28 24.17 3.80 -11.53
CA ARG A 28 25.53 3.55 -11.04
C ARG A 28 26.49 4.59 -11.62
N PRO A 29 27.54 4.98 -10.87
CA PRO A 29 28.46 6.04 -11.31
C PRO A 29 29.03 5.80 -12.72
N PHE A 30 29.51 4.60 -13.02
CA PHE A 30 30.16 4.28 -14.31
C PHE A 30 29.19 4.32 -15.51
N ASN A 31 27.90 4.49 -15.29
CA ASN A 31 26.91 4.74 -16.36
C ASN A 31 26.95 6.19 -16.85
N TYR A 32 27.71 7.07 -16.17
CA TYR A 32 27.81 8.49 -16.48
C TYR A 32 29.28 8.84 -16.70
N GLU A 33 29.52 9.92 -17.43
CA GLU A 33 30.89 10.45 -17.66
C GLU A 33 31.05 11.79 -16.93
N GLY A 34 32.19 11.94 -16.24
CA GLY A 34 32.48 13.17 -15.52
C GLY A 34 31.50 13.48 -14.41
N VAL A 35 31.02 14.71 -14.33
CA VAL A 35 30.09 15.18 -13.32
C VAL A 35 28.67 15.25 -13.91
N VAL A 36 27.71 14.60 -13.26
CA VAL A 36 26.29 14.73 -13.54
C VAL A 36 25.59 15.19 -12.27
N ALA A 37 24.86 16.30 -12.35
CA ALA A 37 24.04 16.79 -11.27
C ALA A 37 22.66 17.17 -11.81
N ASN A 38 21.61 16.72 -11.15
CA ASN A 38 20.24 17.04 -11.51
C ASN A 38 19.40 17.23 -10.24
N ALA A 39 18.51 18.20 -10.25
CA ALA A 39 17.57 18.45 -9.18
C ALA A 39 16.18 18.71 -9.76
N GLY A 40 15.16 18.23 -9.08
CA GLY A 40 13.76 18.40 -9.47
C GLY A 40 12.88 18.78 -8.28
N MET A 41 11.90 19.63 -8.55
CA MET A 41 10.86 19.99 -7.59
C MET A 41 9.50 19.87 -8.28
N LYS A 42 8.53 19.33 -7.57
CA LYS A 42 7.12 19.32 -7.95
C LYS A 42 6.26 19.88 -6.83
N ALA A 43 5.19 20.55 -7.22
CA ALA A 43 4.07 20.89 -6.36
C ALA A 43 2.88 20.00 -6.77
N VAL A 44 2.28 19.32 -5.79
CA VAL A 44 1.21 18.36 -6.04
C VAL A 44 -0.01 18.72 -5.22
N SER A 45 -1.15 18.84 -5.89
CA SER A 45 -2.47 18.93 -5.27
C SER A 45 -3.22 17.64 -5.55
N ASP A 46 -3.65 16.96 -4.50
CA ASP A 46 -4.46 15.74 -4.62
C ASP A 46 -5.93 16.11 -4.47
N GLN A 47 -6.73 15.82 -5.49
CA GLN A 47 -8.15 16.13 -5.52
C GLN A 47 -9.01 15.12 -4.76
N SER A 48 -8.42 14.05 -4.25
CA SER A 48 -9.11 13.08 -3.39
C SER A 48 -9.18 13.53 -1.93
N GLU A 49 -8.43 14.58 -1.55
CA GLU A 49 -8.48 15.16 -0.21
C GLU A 49 -9.81 15.90 0.00
N PRO A 50 -10.69 15.41 0.89
CA PRO A 50 -12.02 15.99 1.03
C PRO A 50 -12.06 17.27 1.90
N PHE A 51 -11.02 17.53 2.69
CA PHE A 51 -11.05 18.57 3.72
C PHE A 51 -9.95 19.63 3.56
N ASP A 52 -8.88 19.36 2.82
CA ASP A 52 -7.75 20.23 2.66
C ASP A 52 -7.17 20.20 1.25
N ASN A 53 -7.32 21.28 0.51
CA ASN A 53 -6.75 21.47 -0.84
C ASN A 53 -5.27 21.89 -0.80
N SER A 54 -4.49 21.43 0.14
CA SER A 54 -3.10 21.81 0.28
C SER A 54 -2.24 21.30 -0.88
N ILE A 55 -1.28 22.15 -1.27
CA ILE A 55 -0.24 21.78 -2.22
C ILE A 55 0.92 21.18 -1.42
N THR A 56 1.35 19.99 -1.79
CA THR A 56 2.45 19.28 -1.14
C THR A 56 3.68 19.24 -2.04
N PRO A 57 4.91 19.42 -1.48
CA PRO A 57 6.14 19.40 -2.26
C PRO A 57 6.64 17.99 -2.49
N GLU A 58 7.29 17.79 -3.64
CA GLU A 58 8.19 16.69 -3.92
C GLU A 58 9.52 17.23 -4.39
N LEU A 59 10.59 16.79 -3.76
CA LEU A 59 11.97 17.17 -4.08
C LEU A 59 12.75 15.91 -4.48
N SER A 60 13.62 16.05 -5.46
CA SER A 60 14.52 14.97 -5.85
C SER A 60 15.85 15.51 -6.39
N GLY A 61 16.92 14.74 -6.24
CA GLY A 61 18.20 15.11 -6.76
C GLY A 61 19.11 13.90 -6.95
N ILE A 62 20.04 14.03 -7.88
CA ILE A 62 21.14 13.11 -8.12
C ILE A 62 22.41 13.90 -8.36
N PHE A 63 23.50 13.43 -7.79
CA PHE A 63 24.86 13.83 -8.09
C PHE A 63 25.66 12.59 -8.40
N SER A 64 26.42 12.59 -9.49
CA SER A 64 27.34 11.51 -9.86
C SER A 64 28.63 12.11 -10.37
N TYR A 65 29.74 11.49 -9.99
CA TYR A 65 31.04 11.76 -10.51
C TYR A 65 31.71 10.46 -10.91
N THR A 66 32.30 10.46 -12.10
CA THR A 66 33.15 9.37 -12.60
C THR A 66 34.44 10.00 -13.17
N ASN A 67 35.58 9.49 -12.75
CA ASN A 67 36.86 9.97 -13.28
C ASN A 67 37.02 9.58 -14.76
N PRO A 68 37.88 10.28 -15.53
CA PRO A 68 38.03 10.03 -16.97
C PRO A 68 38.39 8.58 -17.34
N ASP A 69 39.19 7.93 -16.51
CA ASP A 69 39.68 6.56 -16.76
C ASP A 69 38.65 5.49 -16.27
N LYS A 70 37.48 5.90 -15.75
CA LYS A 70 36.46 5.03 -15.18
C LYS A 70 36.98 4.05 -14.11
N THR A 71 38.05 4.44 -13.40
CA THR A 71 38.61 3.64 -12.29
C THR A 71 37.94 3.93 -10.96
N PHE A 72 37.29 5.11 -10.82
CA PHE A 72 36.57 5.52 -9.63
C PHE A 72 35.31 6.33 -9.97
N GLY A 73 34.25 6.04 -9.27
CA GLY A 73 33.02 6.81 -9.38
C GLY A 73 32.20 6.79 -8.09
N VAL A 74 31.45 7.87 -7.87
CA VAL A 74 30.53 8.02 -6.75
C VAL A 74 29.20 8.59 -7.25
N SER A 75 28.09 8.09 -6.71
CA SER A 75 26.76 8.61 -6.98
C SER A 75 25.96 8.74 -5.69
N LEU A 76 25.27 9.85 -5.56
CA LEU A 76 24.34 10.15 -4.46
C LEU A 76 23.00 10.54 -5.06
N SER A 77 21.93 9.91 -4.61
CA SER A 77 20.58 10.32 -4.97
C SER A 77 19.71 10.43 -3.72
N ALA A 78 18.80 11.38 -3.73
CA ALA A 78 17.82 11.58 -2.64
C ALA A 78 16.50 12.07 -3.21
N SER A 79 15.41 11.69 -2.52
CA SER A 79 14.09 12.25 -2.78
C SER A 79 13.29 12.39 -1.49
N GLN A 80 12.48 13.44 -1.42
CA GLN A 80 11.47 13.63 -0.40
C GLN A 80 10.13 13.87 -1.06
N GLN A 81 9.10 13.21 -0.56
CA GLN A 81 7.74 13.35 -1.03
C GLN A 81 6.81 13.53 0.15
N LYS A 82 6.01 14.56 0.10
CA LYS A 82 4.86 14.72 0.99
C LYS A 82 3.58 14.59 0.17
N ARG A 83 2.61 13.83 0.69
CA ARG A 83 1.31 13.61 0.06
C ARG A 83 0.23 13.73 1.09
N LYS A 84 -0.85 14.37 0.71
CA LYS A 84 -2.12 14.33 1.40
C LYS A 84 -3.18 13.81 0.43
N GLY A 85 -4.09 13.04 0.93
CA GLY A 85 -5.19 12.51 0.14
C GLY A 85 -6.23 11.89 1.05
N GLY A 86 -7.36 11.49 0.48
CA GLY A 86 -8.44 10.91 1.24
C GLY A 86 -9.41 10.12 0.40
N SER A 87 -10.47 9.65 1.03
CA SER A 87 -11.55 8.96 0.38
C SER A 87 -12.88 9.20 1.07
N VAL A 88 -13.93 9.24 0.28
CA VAL A 88 -15.32 9.21 0.74
C VAL A 88 -15.96 7.99 0.12
N GLN A 89 -16.46 7.08 0.95
CA GLN A 89 -16.93 5.78 0.51
C GLN A 89 -18.29 5.46 1.11
N ALA A 90 -19.14 4.82 0.30
CA ALA A 90 -20.28 4.07 0.78
C ALA A 90 -19.98 2.59 0.52
N THR A 91 -19.93 1.79 1.57
CA THR A 91 -19.48 0.39 1.46
C THR A 91 -20.30 -0.50 2.38
N GLU A 92 -20.13 -1.78 2.23
CA GLU A 92 -20.55 -2.82 3.15
C GLU A 92 -19.33 -3.64 3.59
N ASN A 93 -19.41 -4.32 4.72
CA ASN A 93 -18.29 -5.06 5.27
C ASN A 93 -18.18 -6.46 4.64
N TYR A 94 -19.27 -7.22 4.68
CA TYR A 94 -19.38 -8.51 4.00
C TYR A 94 -20.85 -8.94 3.87
N TRP A 95 -21.08 -9.85 2.95
CA TRP A 95 -22.39 -10.44 2.69
C TRP A 95 -22.54 -11.80 3.37
N ASN A 96 -23.60 -11.96 4.17
CA ASN A 96 -23.96 -13.26 4.71
C ASN A 96 -24.78 -14.03 3.68
N VAL A 97 -24.22 -15.10 3.14
CA VAL A 97 -24.89 -15.97 2.17
C VAL A 97 -25.36 -17.23 2.85
N GLN A 98 -26.64 -17.56 2.69
CA GLN A 98 -27.24 -18.76 3.29
C GLN A 98 -28.44 -19.26 2.49
N PRO A 99 -28.86 -20.54 2.65
CA PRO A 99 -30.07 -21.04 2.02
C PRO A 99 -31.32 -20.37 2.56
N TRP A 100 -32.26 -20.08 1.67
CA TRP A 100 -33.58 -19.57 2.04
C TRP A 100 -34.41 -20.67 2.67
N THR A 101 -34.97 -20.44 3.86
CA THR A 101 -35.80 -21.42 4.61
C THR A 101 -37.29 -21.10 4.58
N GLY A 102 -37.70 -20.13 3.76
CA GLY A 102 -39.09 -19.67 3.68
C GLY A 102 -39.39 -18.47 4.57
N THR A 103 -38.48 -18.11 5.48
CA THR A 103 -38.58 -16.95 6.36
C THR A 103 -37.21 -16.44 6.80
N MET A 104 -37.19 -15.32 7.49
CA MET A 104 -36.00 -14.73 8.10
C MET A 104 -36.33 -14.00 9.39
N PRO A 105 -35.33 -13.59 10.20
CA PRO A 105 -35.58 -12.87 11.46
C PRO A 105 -36.50 -11.66 11.27
N GLY A 106 -37.48 -11.50 12.19
CA GLY A 106 -38.49 -10.47 12.10
C GLY A 106 -39.73 -10.86 11.33
N ASN A 107 -39.71 -11.97 10.60
CA ASN A 107 -40.82 -12.43 9.75
C ASN A 107 -41.36 -11.30 8.84
N PRO A 108 -40.52 -10.68 8.03
CA PRO A 108 -40.85 -9.52 7.22
C PRO A 108 -41.87 -9.87 6.14
N ASN A 109 -42.50 -8.84 5.59
CA ASN A 109 -43.15 -8.94 4.28
C ASN A 109 -42.06 -9.07 3.22
N VAL A 110 -42.04 -10.17 2.47
CA VAL A 110 -41.02 -10.49 1.49
C VAL A 110 -41.58 -10.40 0.07
N VAL A 111 -40.97 -9.55 -0.75
CA VAL A 111 -41.29 -9.43 -2.17
C VAL A 111 -40.21 -10.14 -2.98
N ASN A 112 -40.59 -10.90 -4.00
CA ASN A 112 -39.69 -11.70 -4.84
C ASN A 112 -38.81 -12.67 -4.02
N ALA A 113 -39.43 -13.39 -3.06
CA ALA A 113 -38.70 -14.36 -2.26
C ALA A 113 -37.99 -15.41 -3.12
N PRO A 114 -36.73 -15.80 -2.80
CA PRO A 114 -36.11 -16.97 -3.42
C PRO A 114 -36.89 -18.26 -3.10
N ALA A 115 -36.72 -19.29 -3.91
CA ALA A 115 -37.28 -20.60 -3.60
C ALA A 115 -36.62 -21.22 -2.36
N VAL A 116 -37.34 -22.05 -1.62
CA VAL A 116 -36.79 -22.73 -0.45
C VAL A 116 -35.61 -23.60 -0.88
N GLY A 117 -34.46 -23.38 -0.27
CA GLY A 117 -33.19 -24.03 -0.60
C GLY A 117 -32.27 -23.21 -1.51
N ASP A 118 -32.78 -22.21 -2.22
CA ASP A 118 -31.93 -21.30 -3.00
C ASP A 118 -31.12 -20.38 -2.08
N LEU A 119 -29.98 -19.91 -2.59
CA LEU A 119 -29.11 -19.03 -1.84
C LEU A 119 -29.63 -17.58 -1.87
N TYR A 120 -29.58 -16.93 -0.72
CA TYR A 120 -29.75 -15.49 -0.63
C TYR A 120 -28.62 -14.87 0.19
N ALA A 121 -28.34 -13.62 -0.09
CA ALA A 121 -27.38 -12.81 0.66
C ALA A 121 -28.08 -11.68 1.42
N ARG A 122 -27.49 -11.25 2.52
CA ARG A 122 -27.85 -10.01 3.21
C ARG A 122 -26.57 -9.28 3.63
N PRO A 123 -26.54 -7.95 3.59
CA PRO A 123 -25.39 -7.20 4.04
C PRO A 123 -25.24 -7.36 5.57
N ASN A 124 -24.01 -7.42 6.05
CA ASN A 124 -23.73 -7.43 7.48
C ASN A 124 -23.91 -6.03 8.07
N ASP A 125 -23.38 -5.04 7.38
CA ASP A 125 -23.59 -3.61 7.68
C ASP A 125 -23.57 -2.79 6.38
N LEU A 126 -24.05 -1.56 6.48
CA LEU A 126 -23.88 -0.53 5.47
C LEU A 126 -23.21 0.66 6.15
N ARG A 127 -22.18 1.23 5.52
CA ARG A 127 -21.39 2.30 6.11
C ARG A 127 -21.05 3.43 5.17
N TYR A 128 -20.97 4.62 5.73
CA TYR A 128 -20.26 5.75 5.13
C TYR A 128 -18.94 5.94 5.85
N ALA A 129 -17.84 5.96 5.09
CA ALA A 129 -16.50 6.13 5.61
C ALA A 129 -15.84 7.34 4.97
N PHE A 130 -15.16 8.11 5.81
CA PHE A 130 -14.37 9.27 5.43
C PHE A 130 -12.96 9.03 5.93
N SER A 131 -11.99 9.07 5.06
CA SER A 131 -10.59 8.88 5.40
C SER A 131 -9.77 10.03 4.83
N GLU A 132 -8.83 10.51 5.63
CA GLU A 132 -7.78 11.42 5.21
C GLU A 132 -6.43 10.85 5.63
N PHE A 133 -5.42 10.99 4.80
CA PHE A 133 -4.07 10.58 5.14
C PHE A 133 -3.03 11.63 4.77
N GLU A 134 -1.99 11.69 5.57
CA GLU A 134 -0.74 12.35 5.26
C GLU A 134 0.38 11.29 5.21
N ARG A 135 1.17 11.31 4.13
CA ARG A 135 2.31 10.44 3.95
C ARG A 135 3.55 11.26 3.65
N GLU A 136 4.61 10.99 4.40
CA GLU A 136 5.95 11.51 4.10
C GLU A 136 6.90 10.36 3.78
N ARG A 137 7.59 10.47 2.66
CA ARG A 137 8.58 9.50 2.22
C ARG A 137 9.89 10.19 1.93
N VAL A 138 10.97 9.64 2.50
CA VAL A 138 12.34 10.05 2.23
C VAL A 138 13.10 8.84 1.73
N ASN A 139 13.78 8.98 0.58
CA ASN A 139 14.63 7.95 0.02
C ASN A 139 16.01 8.54 -0.24
N GLY A 140 17.03 7.70 -0.09
CA GLY A 140 18.40 8.04 -0.42
C GLY A 140 19.17 6.80 -0.87
N GLN A 141 20.12 7.00 -1.79
CA GLN A 141 21.06 5.98 -2.19
C GLN A 141 22.43 6.60 -2.39
N ALA A 142 23.47 5.92 -1.90
CA ALA A 142 24.86 6.22 -2.15
C ALA A 142 25.49 4.99 -2.82
N VAL A 143 26.26 5.22 -3.88
CA VAL A 143 26.96 4.16 -4.62
C VAL A 143 28.39 4.60 -4.86
N VAL A 144 29.35 3.71 -4.59
CA VAL A 144 30.77 3.87 -4.93
C VAL A 144 31.13 2.71 -5.84
N GLN A 145 31.78 3.03 -6.95
CA GLN A 145 32.39 2.04 -7.85
C GLN A 145 33.91 2.26 -7.94
N PHE A 146 34.63 1.17 -7.91
CA PHE A 146 36.07 1.16 -8.03
C PHE A 146 36.52 0.03 -8.98
N ALA A 147 37.23 0.37 -10.02
CA ALA A 147 37.82 -0.57 -10.98
C ALA A 147 39.34 -0.50 -10.88
N PRO A 148 39.99 -1.37 -10.07
CA PRO A 148 41.44 -1.42 -9.92
C PRO A 148 42.13 -1.90 -11.18
N THR A 149 41.43 -2.61 -12.05
CA THR A 149 41.87 -3.07 -13.38
C THR A 149 40.69 -2.99 -14.34
N ASP A 150 40.96 -3.03 -15.64
CA ASP A 150 39.88 -3.01 -16.67
C ASP A 150 38.95 -4.22 -16.58
N SER A 151 39.40 -5.31 -15.95
CA SER A 151 38.65 -6.56 -15.82
C SER A 151 37.91 -6.70 -14.50
N LEU A 152 38.13 -5.85 -13.47
CA LEU A 152 37.53 -5.98 -12.15
C LEU A 152 36.81 -4.71 -11.76
N THR A 153 35.52 -4.82 -11.51
CA THR A 153 34.68 -3.73 -10.95
C THR A 153 34.12 -4.12 -9.59
N LEU A 154 34.37 -3.30 -8.60
CA LEU A 154 33.85 -3.40 -7.26
C LEU A 154 32.77 -2.31 -7.07
N THR A 155 31.65 -2.68 -6.50
CA THR A 155 30.54 -1.74 -6.19
C THR A 155 30.15 -1.90 -4.74
N LEU A 156 30.09 -0.79 -4.02
CA LEU A 156 29.50 -0.69 -2.69
C LEU A 156 28.32 0.27 -2.77
N ASP A 157 27.18 -0.15 -2.27
CA ASP A 157 25.99 0.68 -2.24
C ASP A 157 25.29 0.67 -0.88
N TYR A 158 24.63 1.77 -0.57
CA TYR A 158 23.76 1.90 0.59
C TYR A 158 22.46 2.55 0.19
N THR A 159 21.36 1.86 0.46
CA THR A 159 20.01 2.35 0.22
C THR A 159 19.29 2.60 1.55
N TYR A 160 18.67 3.77 1.64
CA TYR A 160 17.88 4.18 2.80
C TYR A 160 16.50 4.65 2.35
N SER A 161 15.46 4.22 3.07
CA SER A 161 14.09 4.68 2.83
C SER A 161 13.33 4.79 4.13
N THR A 162 12.54 5.85 4.28
CA THR A 162 11.49 5.97 5.30
C THR A 162 10.16 6.27 4.64
N ASN A 163 9.09 5.75 5.25
CA ASN A 163 7.72 6.06 4.87
C ASN A 163 6.90 6.19 6.15
N GLU A 164 6.43 7.40 6.44
CA GLU A 164 5.57 7.73 7.56
C GLU A 164 4.17 7.99 7.04
N ILE A 165 3.17 7.33 7.63
CA ILE A 165 1.77 7.45 7.23
C ILE A 165 0.97 7.76 8.48
N THR A 166 0.22 8.84 8.43
CA THR A 166 -0.84 9.18 9.39
C THR A 166 -2.17 9.10 8.66
N GLU A 167 -3.11 8.36 9.21
CA GLU A 167 -4.48 8.26 8.70
C GLU A 167 -5.47 8.54 9.80
N ASN A 168 -6.47 9.38 9.51
CA ASN A 168 -7.66 9.57 10.32
C ASN A 168 -8.86 9.08 9.53
N ARG A 169 -9.68 8.21 10.14
CA ARG A 169 -10.88 7.66 9.52
C ARG A 169 -12.06 7.81 10.45
N GLY A 170 -13.16 8.31 9.93
CA GLY A 170 -14.45 8.33 10.57
C GLY A 170 -15.43 7.47 9.80
N GLU A 171 -16.26 6.70 10.50
CA GLU A 171 -17.30 5.87 9.89
C GLU A 171 -18.61 6.05 10.63
N GLN A 172 -19.71 6.04 9.86
CA GLN A 172 -21.05 5.83 10.35
C GLN A 172 -21.58 4.55 9.72
N ALA A 173 -21.92 3.56 10.54
CA ALA A 173 -22.38 2.26 10.10
C ALA A 173 -23.80 1.97 10.60
N MET A 174 -24.59 1.30 9.79
CA MET A 174 -25.86 0.68 10.16
C MET A 174 -25.64 -0.83 10.18
N TRP A 175 -25.81 -1.44 11.35
CA TRP A 175 -25.59 -2.87 11.52
C TRP A 175 -26.85 -3.66 11.20
N LEU A 176 -26.78 -4.57 10.26
CA LEU A 176 -27.90 -5.35 9.75
C LEU A 176 -27.82 -6.84 10.15
N GLN A 177 -26.74 -7.26 10.81
CA GLN A 177 -26.46 -8.65 11.12
C GLN A 177 -27.58 -9.36 11.91
N ASN A 178 -28.14 -8.67 12.90
CA ASN A 178 -29.20 -9.19 13.76
C ASN A 178 -30.52 -8.41 13.58
N SER A 179 -30.74 -7.86 12.40
CA SER A 179 -31.94 -7.05 12.13
C SER A 179 -33.22 -7.87 12.08
N ASN A 180 -34.26 -7.32 12.67
CA ASN A 180 -35.61 -7.78 12.49
C ASN A 180 -36.27 -6.94 11.39
N TYR A 181 -36.14 -7.40 10.16
CA TYR A 181 -36.69 -6.70 9.00
C TYR A 181 -38.22 -6.61 9.06
N THR A 182 -38.78 -5.49 8.60
CA THR A 182 -40.20 -5.30 8.42
C THR A 182 -40.65 -5.64 7.01
N ASP A 183 -39.88 -5.16 6.02
CA ASP A 183 -40.06 -5.49 4.62
C ASP A 183 -38.71 -5.72 3.96
N ILE A 184 -38.70 -6.62 2.99
CA ILE A 184 -37.53 -6.89 2.16
C ILE A 184 -37.98 -7.26 0.74
N GLU A 185 -37.28 -6.75 -0.28
CA GLU A 185 -37.45 -7.12 -1.67
C GLU A 185 -36.13 -7.65 -2.21
N PHE A 186 -36.21 -8.81 -2.91
CA PHE A 186 -35.05 -9.44 -3.51
C PHE A 186 -35.01 -9.26 -5.02
N ASP A 187 -33.81 -9.08 -5.57
CA ASP A 187 -33.49 -9.44 -6.94
C ASP A 187 -33.04 -10.91 -6.96
N THR A 188 -33.81 -11.73 -7.68
CA THR A 188 -33.60 -13.17 -7.84
C THR A 188 -33.07 -13.53 -9.24
N SER A 189 -32.60 -12.56 -10.01
CA SER A 189 -32.08 -12.79 -11.37
C SER A 189 -30.73 -13.51 -11.40
N GLY A 190 -29.97 -13.48 -10.29
CA GLY A 190 -28.68 -14.14 -10.14
C GLY A 190 -28.75 -15.49 -9.44
N ALA A 191 -27.62 -16.20 -9.36
CA ALA A 191 -27.51 -17.47 -8.61
C ALA A 191 -27.66 -17.30 -7.09
N VAL A 192 -27.53 -16.10 -6.57
CA VAL A 192 -27.76 -15.72 -5.18
C VAL A 192 -28.72 -14.54 -5.20
N ALA A 193 -29.86 -14.66 -4.54
CA ALA A 193 -30.80 -13.56 -4.38
C ALA A 193 -30.21 -12.48 -3.49
N VAL A 194 -30.24 -11.22 -3.93
CA VAL A 194 -29.74 -10.07 -3.17
C VAL A 194 -30.87 -9.08 -2.86
N PRO A 195 -30.91 -8.47 -1.66
CA PRO A 195 -31.91 -7.47 -1.35
C PRO A 195 -31.65 -6.18 -2.12
N VAL A 196 -32.69 -5.68 -2.78
CA VAL A 196 -32.70 -4.36 -3.45
C VAL A 196 -33.46 -3.32 -2.61
N TYR A 197 -34.24 -3.76 -1.65
CA TYR A 197 -34.91 -2.90 -0.69
C TYR A 197 -34.97 -3.59 0.67
N ILE A 198 -34.67 -2.84 1.72
CA ILE A 198 -34.75 -3.27 3.12
C ILE A 198 -35.43 -2.16 3.92
N ARG A 199 -36.45 -2.52 4.74
CA ARG A 199 -37.02 -1.64 5.72
C ARG A 199 -37.06 -2.32 7.08
N GLU A 200 -36.64 -1.58 8.10
CA GLU A 200 -36.74 -1.98 9.50
C GLU A 200 -37.28 -0.81 10.30
N ILE A 201 -38.44 -1.00 10.92
CA ILE A 201 -39.15 0.02 11.76
C ILE A 201 -39.50 -0.52 13.13
N ALA A 202 -39.29 -1.79 13.38
CA ALA A 202 -39.61 -2.43 14.64
C ALA A 202 -38.39 -2.49 15.56
N GLY A 203 -38.42 -1.72 16.63
CA GLY A 203 -37.36 -1.71 17.64
C GLY A 203 -36.37 -0.55 17.49
N THR A 204 -35.47 -0.47 18.44
CA THR A 204 -34.35 0.48 18.45
C THR A 204 -33.21 -0.12 17.66
N LYS A 205 -32.65 0.64 16.75
CA LYS A 205 -31.48 0.23 15.97
C LYS A 205 -30.29 1.10 16.30
N ASP A 206 -29.17 0.44 16.53
CA ASP A 206 -27.92 1.13 16.78
C ASP A 206 -27.25 1.56 15.49
N PHE A 207 -26.79 2.82 15.50
CA PHE A 207 -25.77 3.26 14.56
C PHE A 207 -24.41 3.09 15.21
N GLY A 208 -23.50 2.43 14.51
CA GLY A 208 -22.09 2.42 14.87
C GLY A 208 -21.46 3.74 14.42
N LEU A 209 -20.90 4.47 15.37
CA LEU A 209 -20.02 5.60 15.07
C LEU A 209 -18.59 5.15 15.41
N GLU A 210 -17.74 5.14 14.41
CA GLU A 210 -16.36 4.68 14.56
C GLU A 210 -15.39 5.78 14.19
N GLN A 211 -14.34 5.90 14.95
CA GLN A 211 -13.22 6.78 14.65
C GLN A 211 -11.90 6.06 14.86
N GLN A 212 -11.05 6.14 13.87
CA GLN A 212 -9.74 5.53 13.87
C GLN A 212 -8.68 6.58 13.55
N ARG A 213 -7.58 6.54 14.31
CA ARG A 213 -6.34 7.22 14.00
C ARG A 213 -5.22 6.20 13.95
N SER A 214 -4.47 6.18 12.86
CA SER A 214 -3.36 5.27 12.66
C SER A 214 -2.10 6.05 12.29
N MET A 215 -0.98 5.74 12.93
CA MET A 215 0.32 6.32 12.62
C MET A 215 1.38 5.23 12.58
N GLN A 216 1.97 5.05 11.40
CA GLN A 216 2.95 4.01 11.13
C GLN A 216 4.19 4.59 10.48
N LYS A 217 5.35 4.07 10.89
CA LYS A 217 6.65 4.37 10.29
C LYS A 217 7.33 3.10 9.81
N TYR A 218 7.69 3.12 8.55
CA TYR A 218 8.51 2.09 7.91
C TYR A 218 9.88 2.65 7.66
N LYS A 219 10.92 1.86 7.92
CA LYS A 219 12.31 2.23 7.69
C LYS A 219 13.06 1.06 7.07
N LEU A 220 13.69 1.33 5.94
CA LEU A 220 14.57 0.38 5.24
C LEU A 220 16.00 0.92 5.25
N GLY A 221 16.95 0.06 5.57
CA GLY A 221 18.39 0.26 5.34
C GLY A 221 18.95 -0.99 4.66
N SER A 222 19.71 -0.82 3.60
CA SER A 222 20.35 -1.93 2.88
C SER A 222 21.77 -1.53 2.47
N LEU A 223 22.74 -2.33 2.87
CA LEU A 223 24.13 -2.23 2.44
C LEU A 223 24.42 -3.39 1.48
N GLY A 224 24.88 -3.08 0.30
CA GLY A 224 25.22 -4.03 -0.75
C GLY A 224 26.67 -3.95 -1.16
N PHE A 225 27.27 -5.08 -1.49
CA PHE A 225 28.59 -5.21 -2.11
C PHE A 225 28.52 -6.15 -3.31
N ASN A 226 29.04 -5.70 -4.43
CA ASN A 226 29.13 -6.49 -5.66
C ASN A 226 30.55 -6.44 -6.20
N ALA A 227 31.07 -7.58 -6.68
CA ALA A 227 32.31 -7.68 -7.42
C ALA A 227 32.03 -8.39 -8.74
N ALA A 228 32.39 -7.76 -9.84
CA ALA A 228 32.31 -8.33 -11.19
C ALA A 228 33.71 -8.41 -11.79
N TRP A 229 34.15 -9.63 -12.12
CA TRP A 229 35.49 -9.90 -12.64
C TRP A 229 35.42 -10.68 -13.95
N ASP A 230 35.86 -10.05 -15.02
CA ASP A 230 36.09 -10.67 -16.33
C ASP A 230 37.49 -11.32 -16.30
N VAL A 231 37.55 -12.60 -15.91
CA VAL A 231 38.79 -13.36 -15.75
C VAL A 231 39.50 -13.52 -17.09
N ASN A 232 38.75 -13.74 -18.15
CA ASN A 232 39.18 -13.75 -19.55
C ASN A 232 37.93 -13.59 -20.45
N ASP A 233 38.12 -13.58 -21.78
CA ASP A 233 37.06 -13.34 -22.78
C ASP A 233 35.88 -14.32 -22.70
N ASN A 234 36.09 -15.49 -22.11
CA ASN A 234 35.07 -16.56 -22.04
C ASN A 234 34.54 -16.82 -20.61
N PHE A 235 35.14 -16.19 -19.58
CA PHE A 235 34.83 -16.50 -18.19
C PHE A 235 34.71 -15.24 -17.34
N ARG A 236 33.52 -15.04 -16.80
CA ARG A 236 33.16 -13.95 -15.86
C ARG A 236 32.74 -14.50 -14.54
N LEU A 237 33.25 -13.97 -13.46
CA LEU A 237 32.80 -14.21 -12.09
C LEU A 237 32.04 -12.99 -11.57
N THR A 238 30.94 -13.23 -10.89
CA THR A 238 30.23 -12.20 -10.13
C THR A 238 29.98 -12.67 -8.70
N PHE A 239 30.23 -11.79 -7.76
CA PHE A 239 29.91 -11.99 -6.35
C PHE A 239 28.99 -10.88 -5.90
N ASP A 240 27.93 -11.23 -5.21
CA ASP A 240 26.98 -10.26 -4.65
C ASP A 240 26.66 -10.64 -3.20
N ALA A 241 26.69 -9.65 -2.32
CA ALA A 241 26.33 -9.81 -0.92
C ALA A 241 25.62 -8.56 -0.42
N HIS A 242 24.55 -8.74 0.36
CA HIS A 242 23.84 -7.63 0.95
C HIS A 242 23.36 -7.93 2.37
N ASN A 243 23.18 -6.87 3.13
CA ASN A 243 22.53 -6.90 4.45
C ASN A 243 21.45 -5.84 4.47
N SER A 244 20.22 -6.28 4.64
CA SER A 244 19.04 -5.41 4.62
C SER A 244 18.26 -5.54 5.91
N LYS A 245 17.83 -4.40 6.44
CA LYS A 245 16.95 -4.33 7.60
C LYS A 245 15.72 -3.50 7.26
N ASN A 246 14.54 -4.09 7.45
CA ASN A 246 13.27 -3.38 7.35
C ASN A 246 12.59 -3.39 8.71
N GLU A 247 12.17 -2.23 9.16
CA GLU A 247 11.46 -2.03 10.42
C GLU A 247 10.10 -1.41 10.13
N SER A 248 9.06 -1.95 10.77
CA SER A 248 7.73 -1.36 10.84
C SER A 248 7.39 -1.12 12.30
N ARG A 249 7.05 0.11 12.65
CA ARG A 249 6.77 0.47 14.04
C ARG A 249 5.67 1.52 14.14
N PRO A 250 4.97 1.54 15.28
CA PRO A 250 4.10 2.66 15.63
C PRO A 250 4.86 4.00 15.64
N ASN A 251 4.15 5.07 15.32
CA ASN A 251 4.74 6.43 15.30
C ASN A 251 3.82 7.48 15.91
N ASP A 252 2.81 7.08 16.69
CA ASP A 252 1.93 8.05 17.35
C ASP A 252 2.62 8.62 18.61
N PRO A 253 2.93 9.92 18.64
CA PRO A 253 3.57 10.55 19.79
C PRO A 253 2.64 10.68 21.00
N LEU A 254 1.33 10.59 20.83
CA LEU A 254 0.36 10.75 21.90
C LEU A 254 0.12 9.46 22.68
N THR A 255 0.16 8.34 21.99
CA THR A 255 -0.21 7.05 22.57
C THR A 255 0.94 6.04 22.62
N GLY A 256 2.02 6.32 21.89
CA GLY A 256 3.10 5.34 21.68
C GLY A 256 2.67 4.11 20.87
N GLY A 257 1.42 4.08 20.42
CA GLY A 257 0.83 3.00 19.62
C GLY A 257 0.84 3.28 18.12
N GLY A 258 0.36 2.32 17.35
CA GLY A 258 0.22 2.44 15.89
C GLY A 258 -1.19 2.80 15.45
N SER A 259 -2.19 2.60 16.31
CA SER A 259 -3.59 2.85 15.98
C SER A 259 -4.41 3.05 17.26
N ILE A 260 -5.33 3.99 17.20
CA ILE A 260 -6.43 4.15 18.16
C ILE A 260 -7.72 3.94 17.39
N PHE A 261 -8.60 3.15 17.98
CA PHE A 261 -9.92 2.90 17.46
C PHE A 261 -10.95 3.15 18.55
N MET A 262 -11.98 3.92 18.24
CA MET A 262 -13.13 4.11 19.09
C MET A 262 -14.40 3.73 18.32
N SER A 263 -15.27 3.01 18.98
CA SER A 263 -16.60 2.68 18.46
C SER A 263 -17.63 2.99 19.53
N ILE A 264 -18.71 3.62 19.12
CA ILE A 264 -19.89 3.89 19.95
C ILE A 264 -21.05 3.15 19.33
N ALA A 265 -21.64 2.27 20.11
CA ALA A 265 -22.83 1.50 19.76
C ALA A 265 -23.78 1.45 20.97
N GLY A 266 -25.00 0.97 20.79
CA GLY A 266 -26.00 0.93 21.85
C GLY A 266 -26.67 2.29 22.06
N THR A 267 -26.71 3.14 21.06
CA THR A 267 -27.45 4.39 21.08
C THR A 267 -28.87 4.16 20.63
N ASN A 268 -29.83 4.41 21.50
CA ASN A 268 -31.26 4.42 21.15
C ASN A 268 -31.54 5.71 20.38
N ASN A 269 -31.87 5.59 19.11
CA ASN A 269 -32.34 6.69 18.27
C ASN A 269 -33.79 6.46 17.88
#